data_ced424f120e5c5fcbf3abcf75a247a56
#
_entry.id   ced424f120e5c5fcbf3abcf75a247a56
#
_cell.length_a   1.000
_cell.length_b   1.000
_cell.length_c   1.000
_cell.angle_alpha   90.00
_cell.angle_beta   90.00
_cell.angle_gamma   90.00
#
_symmetry.space_group_name_H-M   'P 1'
#
loop_
_entity.id
_entity.type
_entity.pdbx_description
1 polymer ?
#
loop_
_entity_poly.entity_id
_entity_poly.type
_entity_poly.pdbx_seq_one_letter_code
_entity_poly.pdbx_strand_id
1 'polypeptide(L)'
;MISANLSAIFYLISGVLFILALRGLSSPETSRQGNFFGILGMIIAVTVTFLSIGNFSTGFLVVLTFLLIGGLIGAFIAYKIPMTAMPELVAGFHSLVGLAAVFVAIAAFLNPGAFNLGSPGNIKLGSLIEMSIGAVVGAITFSGSIIAFLKLQGIMSGSPITFKGQHLLNALILISIIVLYLFTLDYISLCMQLYILKILLLLLKLMPMLLWTLPSLLLQ
;
A
#
# COMPACT_ATOMS: atom_id res chain seq x y z
N MET A 1 8.69 27.05 7.04
CA MET A 1 7.61 26.44 6.20
C MET A 1 7.87 26.76 4.74
N ILE A 2 7.90 25.75 3.90
CA ILE A 2 7.98 25.95 2.43
C ILE A 2 6.58 26.38 1.95
N SER A 3 6.51 27.28 0.95
CA SER A 3 5.23 27.65 0.34
C SER A 3 4.61 26.46 -0.40
N ALA A 4 3.27 26.39 -0.44
CA ALA A 4 2.55 25.29 -1.10
C ALA A 4 2.97 25.11 -2.58
N ASN A 5 3.19 26.21 -3.30
CA ASN A 5 3.62 26.17 -4.69
C ASN A 5 5.03 25.56 -4.85
N LEU A 6 5.94 25.89 -3.94
CA LEU A 6 7.32 25.36 -3.96
C LEU A 6 7.32 23.86 -3.62
N SER A 7 6.54 23.44 -2.65
CA SER A 7 6.35 22.02 -2.33
C SER A 7 5.79 21.24 -3.53
N ALA A 8 4.80 21.79 -4.24
CA ALA A 8 4.24 21.15 -5.43
C ALA A 8 5.29 20.98 -6.54
N ILE A 9 6.16 21.98 -6.76
CA ILE A 9 7.24 21.88 -7.76
C ILE A 9 8.23 20.77 -7.38
N PHE A 10 8.65 20.67 -6.12
CA PHE A 10 9.56 19.61 -5.70
C PHE A 10 8.94 18.22 -5.77
N TYR A 11 7.65 18.08 -5.44
CA TYR A 11 6.94 16.81 -5.63
C TYR A 11 6.81 16.43 -7.10
N LEU A 12 6.61 17.41 -7.99
CA LEU A 12 6.62 17.18 -9.43
C LEU A 12 7.98 16.69 -9.91
N ILE A 13 9.06 17.34 -9.47
CA ILE A 13 10.45 16.90 -9.78
C ILE A 13 10.68 15.48 -9.28
N SER A 14 10.30 15.18 -8.04
CA SER A 14 10.38 13.84 -7.47
C SER A 14 9.61 12.81 -8.31
N GLY A 15 8.40 13.14 -8.73
CA GLY A 15 7.58 12.30 -9.60
C GLY A 15 8.24 12.01 -10.95
N VAL A 16 8.81 13.02 -11.59
CA VAL A 16 9.58 12.86 -12.84
C VAL A 16 10.79 11.96 -12.63
N LEU A 17 11.53 12.13 -11.52
CA LEU A 17 12.66 11.26 -11.19
C LEU A 17 12.22 9.79 -10.98
N PHE A 18 11.07 9.53 -10.36
CA PHE A 18 10.54 8.17 -10.24
C PHE A 18 10.18 7.56 -11.60
N ILE A 19 9.58 8.34 -12.52
CA ILE A 19 9.32 7.87 -13.89
C ILE A 19 10.63 7.51 -14.60
N LEU A 20 11.64 8.36 -14.49
CA LEU A 20 12.97 8.11 -15.06
C LEU A 20 13.65 6.91 -14.40
N ALA A 21 13.44 6.70 -13.10
CA ALA A 21 13.91 5.53 -12.38
C ALA A 21 13.33 4.23 -12.95
N LEU A 22 12.01 4.18 -13.14
CA LEU A 22 11.34 3.01 -13.75
C LEU A 22 11.87 2.73 -15.15
N ARG A 23 12.03 3.77 -15.97
CA ARG A 23 12.63 3.64 -17.32
C ARG A 23 14.07 3.14 -17.25
N GLY A 24 14.88 3.67 -16.34
CA GLY A 24 16.26 3.25 -16.17
C GLY A 24 16.42 1.82 -15.69
N LEU A 25 15.51 1.36 -14.83
CA LEU A 25 15.49 -0.03 -14.31
C LEU A 25 15.02 -1.06 -15.33
N SER A 26 14.45 -0.65 -16.47
CA SER A 26 13.96 -1.56 -17.51
C SER A 26 15.07 -2.25 -18.30
N SER A 27 16.33 -1.78 -18.26
CA SER A 27 17.47 -2.40 -18.90
C SER A 27 18.67 -2.52 -17.96
N PRO A 28 19.46 -3.61 -18.04
CA PRO A 28 20.65 -3.79 -17.20
C PRO A 28 21.69 -2.67 -17.34
N GLU A 29 21.84 -2.12 -18.53
CA GLU A 29 22.83 -1.08 -18.84
C GLU A 29 22.55 0.25 -18.13
N THR A 30 21.27 0.60 -17.98
CA THR A 30 20.80 1.85 -17.36
C THR A 30 20.33 1.68 -15.92
N SER A 31 20.34 0.46 -15.38
CA SER A 31 19.80 0.13 -14.06
C SER A 31 20.42 0.94 -12.93
N ARG A 32 21.72 1.20 -12.97
CA ARG A 32 22.43 2.04 -11.96
C ARG A 32 21.94 3.48 -11.97
N GLN A 33 21.71 4.06 -13.15
CA GLN A 33 21.17 5.41 -13.28
C GLN A 33 19.72 5.47 -12.82
N GLY A 34 18.92 4.47 -13.18
CA GLY A 34 17.54 4.34 -12.72
C GLY A 34 17.44 4.28 -11.19
N ASN A 35 18.27 3.47 -10.55
CA ASN A 35 18.34 3.40 -9.10
C ASN A 35 18.74 4.74 -8.46
N PHE A 36 19.70 5.44 -9.03
CA PHE A 36 20.12 6.76 -8.55
C PHE A 36 18.98 7.80 -8.65
N PHE A 37 18.22 7.82 -9.74
CA PHE A 37 17.04 8.68 -9.88
C PHE A 37 15.97 8.35 -8.86
N GLY A 38 15.73 7.06 -8.57
CA GLY A 38 14.80 6.65 -7.54
C GLY A 38 15.19 7.11 -6.14
N ILE A 39 16.46 6.97 -5.79
CA ILE A 39 17.02 7.45 -4.51
C ILE A 39 16.89 8.98 -4.40
N LEU A 40 17.27 9.73 -5.43
CA LEU A 40 17.12 11.19 -5.43
C LEU A 40 15.67 11.63 -5.32
N GLY A 41 14.78 11.00 -6.07
CA GLY A 41 13.34 11.28 -6.00
C GLY A 41 12.79 11.08 -4.60
N MET A 42 13.15 9.98 -3.93
CA MET A 42 12.75 9.69 -2.55
C MET A 42 13.32 10.70 -1.55
N ILE A 43 14.60 11.05 -1.66
CA ILE A 43 15.23 12.05 -0.78
C ILE A 43 14.49 13.39 -0.91
N ILE A 44 14.20 13.84 -2.12
CA ILE A 44 13.49 15.10 -2.36
C ILE A 44 12.09 15.02 -1.74
N ALA A 45 11.32 13.96 -2.02
CA ALA A 45 9.96 13.81 -1.51
C ALA A 45 9.91 13.83 0.02
N VAL A 46 10.76 13.04 0.68
CA VAL A 46 10.84 12.97 2.15
C VAL A 46 11.26 14.31 2.75
N THR A 47 12.31 14.94 2.20
CA THR A 47 12.79 16.23 2.69
C THR A 47 11.72 17.31 2.60
N VAL A 48 11.03 17.40 1.45
CA VAL A 48 9.95 18.39 1.25
C VAL A 48 8.78 18.13 2.18
N THR A 49 8.42 16.86 2.41
CA THR A 49 7.38 16.50 3.36
C THR A 49 7.72 16.97 4.77
N PHE A 50 8.93 16.70 5.25
CA PHE A 50 9.37 17.16 6.57
C PHE A 50 9.41 18.69 6.70
N LEU A 51 9.89 19.38 5.67
CA LEU A 51 9.92 20.85 5.66
C LEU A 51 8.51 21.47 5.57
N SER A 52 7.54 20.77 5.06
CA SER A 52 6.13 21.22 4.97
C SER A 52 5.39 21.08 6.30
N ILE A 53 5.73 20.12 7.15
CA ILE A 53 5.08 19.88 8.44
C ILE A 53 5.28 21.03 9.43
N GLY A 54 6.39 21.74 9.36
CA GLY A 54 6.62 23.04 10.02
C GLY A 54 6.73 23.05 11.55
N ASN A 55 6.21 22.08 12.28
CA ASN A 55 6.23 21.99 13.73
C ASN A 55 6.84 20.66 14.21
N PHE A 56 7.87 20.75 15.03
CA PHE A 56 8.48 19.60 15.72
C PHE A 56 7.59 19.17 16.90
N SER A 57 6.45 18.56 16.62
CA SER A 57 5.56 17.98 17.62
C SER A 57 6.01 16.56 17.97
N THR A 58 5.45 16.00 19.05
CA THR A 58 5.67 14.59 19.42
C THR A 58 5.36 13.63 18.24
N GLY A 59 4.35 13.95 17.43
CA GLY A 59 4.03 13.18 16.22
C GLY A 59 5.16 13.17 15.18
N PHE A 60 5.86 14.28 15.01
CA PHE A 60 7.03 14.35 14.13
C PHE A 60 8.15 13.38 14.56
N LEU A 61 8.45 13.34 15.86
CA LEU A 61 9.47 12.42 16.42
C LEU A 61 9.07 10.96 16.21
N VAL A 62 7.80 10.62 16.37
CA VAL A 62 7.28 9.27 16.14
C VAL A 62 7.46 8.88 14.68
N VAL A 63 7.07 9.73 13.73
CA VAL A 63 7.23 9.48 12.30
C VAL A 63 8.71 9.31 11.94
N LEU A 64 9.58 10.19 12.44
CA LEU A 64 11.03 10.11 12.19
C LEU A 64 11.62 8.80 12.71
N THR A 65 11.21 8.37 13.91
CA THR A 65 11.68 7.11 14.52
C THR A 65 11.29 5.91 13.65
N PHE A 66 10.03 5.81 13.23
CA PHE A 66 9.57 4.71 12.36
C PHE A 66 10.22 4.76 10.98
N LEU A 67 10.46 5.94 10.43
CA LEU A 67 11.16 6.10 9.15
C LEU A 67 12.61 5.63 9.24
N LEU A 68 13.31 5.94 10.33
CA LEU A 68 14.69 5.48 10.57
C LEU A 68 14.74 3.96 10.77
N ILE A 69 13.85 3.40 11.57
CA ILE A 69 13.77 1.95 11.80
C ILE A 69 13.47 1.22 10.47
N GLY A 70 12.45 1.64 9.73
CA GLY A 70 12.08 1.05 8.45
C GLY A 70 13.18 1.21 7.40
N GLY A 71 13.82 2.38 7.35
CA GLY A 71 14.94 2.66 6.46
C GLY A 71 16.17 1.79 6.74
N LEU A 72 16.52 1.60 8.01
CA LEU A 72 17.64 0.72 8.42
C LEU A 72 17.36 -0.75 8.07
N ILE A 73 16.15 -1.23 8.37
CA ILE A 73 15.74 -2.59 8.01
C ILE A 73 15.76 -2.77 6.49
N GLY A 74 15.17 -1.82 5.74
CA GLY A 74 15.14 -1.86 4.28
C GLY A 74 16.53 -1.82 3.66
N ALA A 75 17.42 -0.96 4.15
CA ALA A 75 18.81 -0.88 3.70
C ALA A 75 19.59 -2.18 3.99
N PHE A 76 19.40 -2.76 5.17
CA PHE A 76 20.03 -4.02 5.55
C PHE A 76 19.59 -5.17 4.62
N ILE A 77 18.28 -5.26 4.35
CA ILE A 77 17.73 -6.28 3.44
C ILE A 77 18.27 -6.05 2.02
N ALA A 78 18.21 -4.81 1.52
CA ALA A 78 18.68 -4.46 0.18
C ALA A 78 20.18 -4.77 -0.03
N TYR A 79 21.01 -4.62 1.02
CA TYR A 79 22.43 -4.95 0.94
C TYR A 79 22.70 -6.46 0.91
N LYS A 80 21.88 -7.25 1.62
CA LYS A 80 22.10 -8.71 1.76
C LYS A 80 21.44 -9.56 0.68
N ILE A 81 20.42 -9.06 0.01
CA ILE A 81 19.61 -9.86 -0.89
C ILE A 81 20.35 -10.10 -2.21
N PRO A 82 20.43 -11.35 -2.72
CA PRO A 82 21.02 -11.63 -4.02
C PRO A 82 20.09 -11.12 -5.14
N MET A 83 20.67 -10.75 -6.29
CA MET A 83 19.92 -10.27 -7.45
C MET A 83 18.84 -11.24 -7.95
N THR A 84 19.05 -12.54 -7.75
CA THR A 84 18.08 -13.59 -8.12
C THR A 84 16.81 -13.56 -7.29
N ALA A 85 16.85 -13.06 -6.06
CA ALA A 85 15.71 -12.94 -5.16
C ALA A 85 15.03 -11.55 -5.20
N MET A 86 15.42 -10.68 -6.13
CA MET A 86 14.79 -9.34 -6.29
C MET A 86 13.30 -9.39 -6.55
N PRO A 87 12.75 -10.30 -7.39
CA PRO A 87 11.29 -10.38 -7.60
C PRO A 87 10.52 -10.69 -6.32
N GLU A 88 11.06 -11.54 -5.47
CA GLU A 88 10.50 -11.90 -4.16
C GLU A 88 10.49 -10.69 -3.22
N LEU A 89 11.61 -9.97 -3.15
CA LEU A 89 11.74 -8.77 -2.34
C LEU A 89 10.72 -7.70 -2.76
N VAL A 90 10.60 -7.47 -4.06
CA VAL A 90 9.63 -6.50 -4.61
C VAL A 90 8.20 -6.90 -4.24
N ALA A 91 7.84 -8.18 -4.37
CA ALA A 91 6.52 -8.67 -3.97
C ALA A 91 6.29 -8.49 -2.45
N GLY A 92 7.28 -8.81 -1.62
CA GLY A 92 7.22 -8.61 -0.17
C GLY A 92 7.01 -7.13 0.22
N PHE A 93 7.79 -6.23 -0.33
CA PHE A 93 7.64 -4.79 -0.07
C PHE A 93 6.33 -4.23 -0.62
N HIS A 94 5.88 -4.72 -1.77
CA HIS A 94 4.61 -4.28 -2.35
C HIS A 94 3.43 -4.65 -1.45
N SER A 95 3.49 -5.79 -0.74
CA SER A 95 2.49 -6.14 0.26
C SER A 95 2.46 -5.13 1.42
N LEU A 96 3.63 -4.70 1.92
CA LEU A 96 3.71 -3.70 2.98
C LEU A 96 3.17 -2.33 2.54
N VAL A 97 3.41 -1.94 1.28
CA VAL A 97 2.85 -0.71 0.70
C VAL A 97 1.33 -0.79 0.62
N GLY A 98 0.77 -1.94 0.21
CA GLY A 98 -0.68 -2.17 0.22
C GLY A 98 -1.28 -2.04 1.63
N LEU A 99 -0.62 -2.61 2.63
CA LEU A 99 -1.04 -2.49 4.03
C LEU A 99 -0.95 -1.04 4.54
N ALA A 100 0.10 -0.32 4.18
CA ALA A 100 0.25 1.09 4.51
C ALA A 100 -0.89 1.94 3.92
N ALA A 101 -1.32 1.68 2.68
CA ALA A 101 -2.45 2.38 2.06
C ALA A 101 -3.76 2.17 2.85
N VAL A 102 -4.00 0.96 3.36
CA VAL A 102 -5.15 0.68 4.23
C VAL A 102 -5.08 1.50 5.52
N PHE A 103 -3.92 1.53 6.18
CA PHE A 103 -3.76 2.30 7.42
C PHE A 103 -3.88 3.80 7.21
N VAL A 104 -3.40 4.34 6.09
CA VAL A 104 -3.56 5.75 5.75
C VAL A 104 -5.04 6.08 5.55
N ALA A 105 -5.80 5.24 4.86
CA ALA A 105 -7.25 5.43 4.69
C ALA A 105 -7.99 5.39 6.04
N ILE A 106 -7.62 4.47 6.95
CA ILE A 106 -8.17 4.39 8.31
C ILE A 106 -7.83 5.66 9.11
N ALA A 107 -6.57 6.10 9.07
CA ALA A 107 -6.12 7.28 9.80
C ALA A 107 -6.85 8.55 9.31
N ALA A 108 -7.02 8.70 7.99
CA ALA A 108 -7.75 9.82 7.39
C ALA A 108 -9.23 9.83 7.78
N PHE A 109 -9.84 8.64 7.87
CA PHE A 109 -11.23 8.51 8.31
C PHE A 109 -11.42 8.85 9.80
N LEU A 110 -10.51 8.36 10.65
CA LEU A 110 -10.58 8.60 12.10
C LEU A 110 -10.25 10.04 12.48
N ASN A 111 -9.40 10.72 11.71
CA ASN A 111 -9.02 12.11 11.96
C ASN A 111 -9.04 12.96 10.68
N PRO A 112 -10.23 13.20 10.09
CA PRO A 112 -10.36 13.90 8.82
C PRO A 112 -9.87 15.35 8.89
N GLY A 113 -9.91 15.98 10.05
CA GLY A 113 -9.40 17.34 10.26
C GLY A 113 -7.91 17.47 9.99
N ALA A 114 -7.11 16.45 10.34
CA ALA A 114 -5.66 16.44 10.08
C ALA A 114 -5.33 16.42 8.57
N PHE A 115 -6.24 15.91 7.75
CA PHE A 115 -6.09 15.80 6.30
C PHE A 115 -6.89 16.87 5.51
N ASN A 116 -7.47 17.84 6.19
CA ASN A 116 -8.34 18.87 5.60
C ASN A 116 -9.55 18.32 4.82
N LEU A 117 -10.08 17.15 5.22
CA LEU A 117 -11.17 16.43 4.56
C LEU A 117 -12.55 16.77 5.12
N GLY A 118 -12.59 17.49 6.24
CA GLY A 118 -13.81 17.86 6.97
C GLY A 118 -13.69 17.62 8.46
N SER A 119 -14.82 17.45 9.13
CA SER A 119 -14.90 17.08 10.55
C SER A 119 -15.38 15.64 10.71
N PRO A 120 -15.13 14.97 11.85
CA PRO A 120 -15.68 13.65 12.13
C PRO A 120 -17.21 13.64 11.96
N GLY A 121 -17.72 12.74 11.14
CA GLY A 121 -19.15 12.66 10.80
C GLY A 121 -19.60 13.57 9.66
N ASN A 122 -18.76 14.49 9.19
CA ASN A 122 -19.09 15.41 8.06
C ASN A 122 -17.88 15.52 7.11
N ILE A 123 -17.52 14.40 6.51
CA ILE A 123 -16.45 14.32 5.51
C ILE A 123 -17.06 14.54 4.12
N LYS A 124 -16.34 15.24 3.26
CA LYS A 124 -16.76 15.47 1.87
C LYS A 124 -16.93 14.14 1.14
N LEU A 125 -18.02 14.00 0.38
CA LEU A 125 -18.35 12.76 -0.34
C LEU A 125 -17.21 12.29 -1.26
N GLY A 126 -16.55 13.20 -2.01
CA GLY A 126 -15.41 12.87 -2.85
C GLY A 126 -14.27 12.24 -2.06
N SER A 127 -13.93 12.80 -0.90
CA SER A 127 -12.85 12.28 -0.04
C SER A 127 -13.20 10.91 0.57
N LEU A 128 -14.49 10.67 0.88
CA LEU A 128 -14.96 9.35 1.33
C LEU A 128 -14.80 8.29 0.24
N ILE A 129 -15.12 8.65 -1.01
CA ILE A 129 -14.93 7.79 -2.18
C ILE A 129 -13.46 7.44 -2.36
N GLU A 130 -12.59 8.46 -2.35
CA GLU A 130 -11.14 8.28 -2.50
C GLU A 130 -10.54 7.40 -1.41
N MET A 131 -10.91 7.62 -0.14
CA MET A 131 -10.44 6.79 0.97
C MET A 131 -10.93 5.34 0.85
N SER A 132 -12.19 5.14 0.44
CA SER A 132 -12.76 3.80 0.27
C SER A 132 -12.05 3.03 -0.84
N ILE A 133 -11.83 3.67 -1.99
CA ILE A 133 -11.06 3.09 -3.10
C ILE A 133 -9.62 2.79 -2.65
N GLY A 134 -8.97 3.72 -1.96
CA GLY A 134 -7.63 3.54 -1.43
C GLY A 134 -7.52 2.35 -0.50
N ALA A 135 -8.48 2.17 0.42
CA ALA A 135 -8.53 1.03 1.33
C ALA A 135 -8.72 -0.30 0.58
N VAL A 136 -9.64 -0.36 -0.40
CA VAL A 136 -9.92 -1.57 -1.19
C VAL A 136 -8.70 -1.95 -2.03
N VAL A 137 -8.13 -1.00 -2.76
CA VAL A 137 -6.93 -1.22 -3.59
C VAL A 137 -5.76 -1.64 -2.71
N GLY A 138 -5.56 -0.99 -1.56
CA GLY A 138 -4.52 -1.37 -0.60
C GLY A 138 -4.68 -2.79 -0.08
N ALA A 139 -5.90 -3.20 0.26
CA ALA A 139 -6.21 -4.54 0.74
C ALA A 139 -5.96 -5.62 -0.33
N ILE A 140 -6.38 -5.37 -1.57
CA ILE A 140 -6.12 -6.28 -2.71
C ILE A 140 -4.62 -6.37 -2.98
N THR A 141 -3.93 -5.23 -2.97
CA THR A 141 -2.47 -5.17 -3.16
C THR A 141 -1.74 -5.97 -2.08
N PHE A 142 -2.11 -5.80 -0.81
CA PHE A 142 -1.55 -6.55 0.30
C PHE A 142 -1.70 -8.06 0.12
N SER A 143 -2.93 -8.53 -0.04
CA SER A 143 -3.23 -9.96 -0.15
C SER A 143 -2.63 -10.60 -1.41
N GLY A 144 -2.77 -9.95 -2.56
CA GLY A 144 -2.24 -10.44 -3.83
C GLY A 144 -0.72 -10.52 -3.84
N SER A 145 -0.04 -9.53 -3.24
CA SER A 145 1.42 -9.50 -3.17
C SER A 145 2.00 -10.53 -2.20
N ILE A 146 1.29 -10.85 -1.09
CA ILE A 146 1.67 -11.98 -0.23
C ILE A 146 1.61 -13.29 -1.00
N ILE A 147 0.54 -13.53 -1.76
CA ILE A 147 0.42 -14.74 -2.58
C ILE A 147 1.54 -14.80 -3.63
N ALA A 148 1.84 -13.70 -4.29
CA ALA A 148 2.93 -13.60 -5.25
C ALA A 148 4.28 -13.91 -4.59
N PHE A 149 4.55 -13.33 -3.42
CA PHE A 149 5.76 -13.59 -2.63
C PHE A 149 5.90 -15.09 -2.29
N LEU A 150 4.84 -15.72 -1.76
CA LEU A 150 4.85 -17.13 -1.38
C LEU A 150 5.05 -18.06 -2.58
N LYS A 151 4.53 -17.69 -3.77
CA LYS A 151 4.77 -18.43 -5.01
C LYS A 151 6.22 -18.30 -5.50
N LEU A 152 6.77 -17.09 -5.44
CA LEU A 152 8.14 -16.83 -5.85
C LEU A 152 9.15 -17.54 -4.92
N GLN A 153 8.85 -17.62 -3.63
CA GLN A 153 9.64 -18.36 -2.64
C GLN A 153 9.53 -19.89 -2.80
N GLY A 154 8.66 -20.39 -3.68
CA GLY A 154 8.42 -21.82 -3.84
C GLY A 154 7.64 -22.47 -2.69
N ILE A 155 7.12 -21.68 -1.74
CA ILE A 155 6.28 -22.17 -0.63
C ILE A 155 4.90 -22.58 -1.15
N MET A 156 4.39 -21.87 -2.15
CA MET A 156 3.16 -22.20 -2.87
C MET A 156 3.47 -22.65 -4.29
N SER A 157 2.66 -23.58 -4.83
CA SER A 157 2.83 -24.00 -6.22
C SER A 157 2.65 -22.82 -7.17
N GLY A 158 3.52 -22.70 -8.19
CA GLY A 158 3.45 -21.66 -9.21
C GLY A 158 2.21 -21.76 -10.11
N SER A 159 1.51 -22.91 -10.09
CA SER A 159 0.32 -23.12 -10.91
C SER A 159 -0.82 -22.17 -10.55
N PRO A 160 -1.63 -21.72 -11.53
CA PRO A 160 -2.82 -20.93 -11.25
C PRO A 160 -3.82 -21.74 -10.42
N ILE A 161 -4.37 -21.11 -9.39
CA ILE A 161 -5.49 -21.69 -8.62
C ILE A 161 -6.76 -21.46 -9.44
N THR A 162 -7.18 -22.49 -10.17
CA THR A 162 -8.40 -22.43 -11.00
C THR A 162 -9.42 -23.45 -10.50
N PHE A 163 -10.68 -23.03 -10.41
CA PHE A 163 -11.80 -23.91 -10.05
C PHE A 163 -13.04 -23.56 -10.88
N LYS A 164 -13.94 -24.53 -11.03
CA LYS A 164 -15.19 -24.32 -11.76
C LYS A 164 -16.04 -23.25 -11.07
N GLY A 165 -16.47 -22.22 -11.82
CA GLY A 165 -17.25 -21.13 -11.26
C GLY A 165 -16.42 -19.92 -10.76
N GLN A 166 -15.10 -19.93 -10.90
CA GLN A 166 -14.21 -18.83 -10.51
C GLN A 166 -14.67 -17.47 -11.04
N HIS A 167 -15.06 -17.39 -12.32
CA HIS A 167 -15.52 -16.13 -12.93
C HIS A 167 -16.83 -15.64 -12.32
N LEU A 168 -17.77 -16.57 -12.02
CA LEU A 168 -19.03 -16.24 -11.36
C LEU A 168 -18.77 -15.73 -9.93
N LEU A 169 -17.88 -16.40 -9.19
CA LEU A 169 -17.53 -15.97 -7.83
C LEU A 169 -16.88 -14.58 -7.85
N ASN A 170 -15.96 -14.32 -8.76
CA ASN A 170 -15.32 -13.01 -8.90
C ASN A 170 -16.33 -11.91 -9.28
N ALA A 171 -17.28 -12.21 -10.17
CA ALA A 171 -18.36 -11.30 -10.53
C ALA A 171 -19.28 -11.01 -9.33
N LEU A 172 -19.66 -12.03 -8.57
CA LEU A 172 -20.48 -11.88 -7.36
C LEU A 172 -19.76 -11.06 -6.29
N ILE A 173 -18.47 -11.26 -6.09
CA ILE A 173 -17.66 -10.46 -5.17
C ILE A 173 -17.63 -9.00 -5.63
N LEU A 174 -17.38 -8.74 -6.91
CA LEU A 174 -17.38 -7.39 -7.47
C LEU A 174 -18.74 -6.71 -7.30
N ILE A 175 -19.82 -7.39 -7.64
CA ILE A 175 -21.20 -6.90 -7.47
C ILE A 175 -21.48 -6.63 -5.99
N SER A 176 -21.08 -7.52 -5.10
CA SER A 176 -21.24 -7.33 -3.65
C SER A 176 -20.49 -6.10 -3.15
N ILE A 177 -19.29 -5.84 -3.64
CA ILE A 177 -18.52 -4.65 -3.31
C ILE A 177 -19.23 -3.39 -3.80
N ILE A 178 -19.73 -3.39 -5.04
CA ILE A 178 -20.47 -2.25 -5.61
C ILE A 178 -21.78 -2.00 -4.86
N VAL A 179 -22.55 -3.03 -4.61
CA VAL A 179 -23.83 -2.93 -3.87
C VAL A 179 -23.58 -2.42 -2.45
N LEU A 180 -22.60 -2.98 -1.75
CA LEU A 180 -22.23 -2.52 -0.41
C LEU A 180 -21.80 -1.05 -0.44
N TYR A 181 -21.03 -0.66 -1.45
CA TYR A 181 -20.60 0.70 -1.66
C TYR A 181 -21.77 1.67 -1.88
N LEU A 182 -22.74 1.32 -2.72
CA LEU A 182 -23.94 2.13 -2.96
C LEU A 182 -24.83 2.24 -1.71
N PHE A 183 -24.99 1.16 -0.94
CA PHE A 183 -25.70 1.17 0.34
C PHE A 183 -25.00 2.03 1.41
N THR A 184 -23.69 2.16 1.37
CA THR A 184 -22.92 2.96 2.34
C THR A 184 -22.97 4.47 2.07
N LEU A 185 -23.37 4.89 0.88
CA LEU A 185 -23.54 6.31 0.56
C LEU A 185 -24.65 6.97 1.40
N ASP A 186 -25.66 6.22 1.83
CA ASP A 186 -26.78 6.72 2.67
C ASP A 186 -26.51 6.65 4.19
N TYR A 187 -25.56 5.81 4.66
CA TYR A 187 -25.27 5.57 6.09
C TYR A 187 -23.78 5.74 6.45
N ILE A 188 -23.19 6.79 5.96
CA ILE A 188 -21.74 6.97 5.76
C ILE A 188 -20.85 6.85 7.02
N SER A 189 -21.33 7.19 8.24
CA SER A 189 -20.43 7.24 9.40
C SER A 189 -20.27 5.91 10.14
N LEU A 190 -21.35 5.14 10.30
CA LEU A 190 -21.33 3.86 11.02
C LEU A 190 -20.91 2.69 10.12
N CYS A 191 -21.26 2.77 8.85
CA CYS A 191 -21.02 1.71 7.88
C CYS A 191 -19.56 1.62 7.41
N MET A 192 -18.82 2.74 7.36
CA MET A 192 -17.42 2.70 6.97
C MET A 192 -16.53 2.03 8.04
N GLN A 193 -16.83 2.22 9.33
CA GLN A 193 -16.18 1.48 10.41
C GLN A 193 -16.45 -0.02 10.30
N LEU A 194 -17.68 -0.40 10.02
CA LEU A 194 -18.07 -1.80 9.79
C LEU A 194 -17.50 -2.37 8.49
N TYR A 195 -17.34 -1.55 7.46
CA TYR A 195 -16.81 -1.97 6.15
C TYR A 195 -15.30 -2.21 6.21
N ILE A 196 -14.54 -1.32 6.82
CA ILE A 196 -13.10 -1.49 7.06
C ILE A 196 -12.88 -2.71 7.96
N LEU A 197 -13.70 -2.87 9.02
CA LEU A 197 -13.64 -4.04 9.89
C LEU A 197 -14.01 -5.33 9.15
N LYS A 198 -15.01 -5.30 8.24
CA LYS A 198 -15.37 -6.46 7.41
C LYS A 198 -14.32 -6.80 6.37
N ILE A 199 -13.68 -5.82 5.74
CA ILE A 199 -12.55 -6.06 4.83
C ILE A 199 -11.37 -6.66 5.62
N LEU A 200 -11.06 -6.12 6.79
CA LEU A 200 -10.03 -6.67 7.66
C LEU A 200 -10.35 -8.10 8.12
N LEU A 201 -11.61 -8.37 8.49
CA LEU A 201 -12.10 -9.70 8.84
C LEU A 201 -12.14 -10.66 7.64
N LEU A 202 -12.45 -10.16 6.44
CA LEU A 202 -12.40 -10.95 5.20
C LEU A 202 -10.96 -11.31 4.85
N LEU A 203 -10.02 -10.37 4.98
CA LEU A 203 -8.59 -10.62 4.84
C LEU A 203 -8.07 -11.60 5.89
N LEU A 204 -8.51 -11.46 7.15
CA LEU A 204 -8.18 -12.38 8.23
C LEU A 204 -8.82 -13.77 8.03
N LYS A 205 -9.98 -13.86 7.38
CA LYS A 205 -10.60 -15.15 7.01
C LYS A 205 -10.00 -15.78 5.76
N LEU A 206 -9.47 -15.00 4.84
CA LEU A 206 -8.73 -15.49 3.68
C LEU A 206 -7.32 -15.97 4.08
N MET A 207 -6.70 -15.37 5.11
CA MET A 207 -5.44 -15.84 5.66
C MET A 207 -5.46 -17.31 6.15
N PRO A 208 -6.47 -17.81 6.90
CA PRO A 208 -6.51 -19.23 7.29
C PRO A 208 -6.78 -20.17 6.12
N MET A 209 -7.54 -19.76 5.09
CA MET A 209 -7.63 -20.56 3.86
C MET A 209 -6.27 -20.69 3.16
N LEU A 210 -5.43 -19.66 3.22
CA LEU A 210 -4.05 -19.69 2.78
C LEU A 210 -3.15 -20.53 3.72
N LEU A 211 -3.36 -20.43 5.03
CA LEU A 211 -2.63 -21.19 6.04
C LEU A 211 -3.06 -22.66 6.11
N TRP A 212 -4.30 -23.01 5.75
CA TRP A 212 -4.79 -24.38 5.74
C TRP A 212 -4.24 -25.20 4.57
N THR A 213 -3.77 -24.55 3.51
CA THR A 213 -3.02 -25.19 2.42
C THR A 213 -1.55 -25.39 2.75
N LEU A 214 -1.02 -24.75 3.79
CA LEU A 214 0.38 -24.90 4.26
C LEU A 214 0.71 -26.27 4.88
N PRO A 215 -0.16 -26.95 5.69
CA PRO A 215 0.19 -28.23 6.28
C PRO A 215 0.28 -29.38 5.27
N SER A 216 -0.45 -29.31 4.16
CA SER A 216 -0.35 -30.33 3.10
C SER A 216 0.92 -30.21 2.25
N LEU A 217 1.63 -29.08 2.35
CA LEU A 217 2.91 -28.83 1.67
C LEU A 217 4.14 -29.14 2.55
N LEU A 218 3.96 -29.23 3.89
CA LEU A 218 5.03 -29.60 4.82
C LEU A 218 5.13 -31.11 5.06
N LEU A 219 4.20 -31.89 4.50
CA LEU A 219 4.16 -33.37 4.63
C LEU A 219 4.43 -34.08 3.29
N GLN A 220 4.89 -33.40 2.26
CA GLN A 220 5.50 -33.91 1.04
C GLN A 220 6.98 -33.56 0.98
#